data_8db9ddefa1891ec0fbf19464f015e404
#
_entry.id   8db9ddefa1891ec0fbf19464f015e404
#
_cell.length_a   1.000
_cell.length_b   1.000
_cell.length_c   1.000
_cell.angle_alpha   90.00
_cell.angle_beta   90.00
_cell.angle_gamma   90.00
#
_symmetry.space_group_name_H-M   'P 1'
#
loop_
_entity.id
_entity.type
_entity.pdbx_description
1 polymer ?
#
loop_
_entity_poly.entity_id
_entity_poly.type
_entity_poly.pdbx_seq_one_letter_code
_entity_poly.pdbx_strand_id
1 'polypeptide(L)'
;FQEMHRISKAFGADFDETVDFIEDTHRLRFDRPVMFPDVIGGHCLIPNTELLLKAYDSEFLRLILKSNEKRKEEVKDKHVKAEVQKVAARAEALEKELTGQKSRSQKECA
;
A
#
# COMPACT_ATOMS: atom_id res chain seq x y z
N PHE A 1 2.54 -1.27 -3.79
CA PHE A 1 2.75 0.15 -3.47
C PHE A 1 4.07 0.42 -2.75
N GLN A 2 4.48 -0.39 -1.79
CA GLN A 2 5.75 -0.20 -1.08
C GLN A 2 6.94 -0.08 -2.06
N GLU A 3 7.05 -0.97 -3.04
CA GLU A 3 8.13 -0.95 -4.01
C GLU A 3 8.01 0.21 -5.01
N MET A 4 6.79 0.55 -5.42
CA MET A 4 6.54 1.74 -6.24
C MET A 4 7.02 3.02 -5.55
N HIS A 5 6.78 3.16 -4.26
CA HIS A 5 7.27 4.29 -3.47
C HIS A 5 8.80 4.32 -3.42
N ARG A 6 9.45 3.19 -3.19
CA ARG A 6 10.92 3.10 -3.17
C ARG A 6 11.54 3.47 -4.53
N ILE A 7 10.95 2.97 -5.62
CA ILE A 7 11.39 3.28 -7.00
C ILE A 7 11.25 4.77 -7.25
N SER A 8 10.11 5.38 -6.93
CA SER A 8 9.89 6.82 -7.09
C SER A 8 10.97 7.63 -6.36
N LYS A 9 11.27 7.28 -5.12
CA LYS A 9 12.32 7.95 -4.34
C LYS A 9 13.70 7.77 -4.96
N ALA A 10 14.03 6.58 -5.42
CA ALA A 10 15.32 6.27 -6.01
C ALA A 10 15.60 7.08 -7.29
N PHE A 11 14.56 7.38 -8.07
CA PHE A 11 14.66 8.16 -9.31
C PHE A 11 14.33 9.64 -9.12
N GLY A 12 14.06 10.11 -7.90
CA GLY A 12 13.68 11.49 -7.64
C GLY A 12 12.32 11.88 -8.22
N ALA A 13 11.45 10.91 -8.52
CA ALA A 13 10.11 11.14 -9.01
C ALA A 13 9.16 11.51 -7.86
N ASP A 14 8.13 12.29 -8.18
CA ASP A 14 7.08 12.61 -7.23
C ASP A 14 6.07 11.46 -7.16
N PHE A 15 6.00 10.81 -6.01
CA PHE A 15 5.07 9.70 -5.82
C PHE A 15 3.60 10.15 -5.86
N ASP A 16 3.31 11.39 -5.48
CA ASP A 16 1.96 11.95 -5.59
C ASP A 16 1.45 11.98 -7.04
N GLU A 17 2.31 12.21 -8.03
CA GLU A 17 1.93 12.14 -9.46
C GLU A 17 1.53 10.71 -9.88
N THR A 18 2.23 9.70 -9.36
CA THR A 18 1.85 8.30 -9.56
C THR A 18 0.48 8.01 -8.94
N VAL A 19 0.24 8.54 -7.74
CA VAL A 19 -1.05 8.39 -7.03
C VAL A 19 -2.16 9.11 -7.78
N ASP A 20 -1.91 10.29 -8.35
CA ASP A 20 -2.88 11.02 -9.18
C ASP A 20 -3.39 10.17 -10.34
N PHE A 21 -2.49 9.51 -11.05
CA PHE A 21 -2.86 8.61 -12.14
C PHE A 21 -3.75 7.45 -11.67
N ILE A 22 -3.42 6.85 -10.53
CA ILE A 22 -4.19 5.73 -9.96
C ILE A 22 -5.58 6.22 -9.51
N GLU A 23 -5.65 7.37 -8.85
CA GLU A 23 -6.93 7.99 -8.44
C GLU A 23 -7.83 8.27 -9.63
N ASP A 24 -7.28 8.83 -10.70
CA ASP A 24 -8.05 9.14 -11.90
C ASP A 24 -8.61 7.89 -12.57
N THR A 25 -7.82 6.82 -12.63
CA THR A 25 -8.30 5.52 -13.15
C THR A 25 -9.41 4.94 -12.27
N HIS A 26 -9.32 5.08 -10.96
CA HIS A 26 -10.36 4.61 -10.03
C HIS A 26 -11.66 5.43 -10.15
N ARG A 27 -11.55 6.76 -10.28
CA ARG A 27 -12.73 7.62 -10.51
C ARG A 27 -13.48 7.27 -11.76
N LEU A 28 -12.78 6.91 -12.83
CA LEU A 28 -13.38 6.61 -14.14
C LEU A 28 -13.98 5.20 -14.23
N ARG A 29 -13.36 4.22 -13.58
CA ARG A 29 -13.66 2.79 -13.78
C ARG A 29 -14.13 2.05 -12.54
N PHE A 30 -13.88 2.56 -11.35
CA PHE A 30 -14.12 1.87 -10.07
C PHE A 30 -13.41 0.52 -9.94
N ASP A 31 -12.34 0.29 -10.70
CA ASP A 31 -11.69 -1.01 -10.81
C ASP A 31 -10.39 -1.13 -9.98
N ARG A 32 -9.86 -0.02 -9.49
CA ARG A 32 -8.59 0.00 -8.77
C ARG A 32 -8.62 0.95 -7.58
N PRO A 33 -8.84 0.44 -6.37
CA PRO A 33 -8.75 1.27 -5.17
C PRO A 33 -7.34 1.84 -5.03
N VAL A 34 -7.23 3.05 -4.54
CA VAL A 34 -5.95 3.62 -4.14
C VAL A 34 -5.48 2.92 -2.89
N MET A 35 -4.33 2.29 -2.99
CA MET A 35 -3.62 1.72 -1.85
C MET A 35 -2.57 2.70 -1.35
N PHE A 36 -1.99 2.42 -0.22
CA PHE A 36 -0.92 3.25 0.32
C PHE A 36 0.26 2.39 0.77
N PRO A 37 1.49 2.90 0.69
CA PRO A 37 2.71 2.11 0.86
C PRO A 37 3.11 1.91 2.33
N ASP A 38 2.15 1.67 3.21
CA ASP A 38 2.39 1.41 4.63
C ASP A 38 2.81 -0.05 4.89
N VAL A 39 3.12 -0.34 6.12
CA VAL A 39 3.31 -1.71 6.60
C VAL A 39 2.01 -2.48 6.39
N ILE A 40 2.13 -3.67 5.81
CA ILE A 40 1.00 -4.58 5.69
C ILE A 40 0.65 -5.09 7.07
N GLY A 41 -0.48 -4.64 7.57
CA GLY A 41 -1.04 -5.07 8.85
C GLY A 41 -2.17 -6.07 8.68
N GLY A 42 -2.95 -6.23 9.76
CA GLY A 42 -4.09 -7.14 9.75
C GLY A 42 -3.70 -8.61 9.92
N HIS A 43 -4.69 -9.48 9.70
CA HIS A 43 -4.57 -10.91 10.00
C HIS A 43 -4.75 -11.82 8.78
N CYS A 44 -4.84 -11.24 7.58
CA CYS A 44 -5.08 -12.00 6.35
C CYS A 44 -3.84 -12.16 5.49
N LEU A 45 -3.26 -11.05 5.00
CA LEU A 45 -2.28 -11.10 3.93
C LEU A 45 -0.96 -11.76 4.37
N ILE A 46 -0.35 -11.32 5.45
CA ILE A 46 0.93 -11.87 5.89
C ILE A 46 0.79 -13.31 6.37
N PRO A 47 -0.15 -13.67 7.27
CA PRO A 47 -0.34 -15.07 7.68
C PRO A 47 -0.68 -16.00 6.52
N ASN A 48 -1.50 -15.58 5.57
CA ASN A 48 -1.82 -16.41 4.40
C ASN A 48 -0.63 -16.56 3.45
N THR A 49 0.18 -15.52 3.28
CA THR A 49 1.43 -15.60 2.52
C THR A 49 2.39 -16.60 3.16
N GLU A 50 2.56 -16.56 4.48
CA GLU A 50 3.38 -17.51 5.23
C GLU A 50 2.86 -18.94 5.10
N LEU A 51 1.55 -19.13 5.22
CA LEU A 51 0.91 -20.44 5.09
C LEU A 51 1.10 -21.02 3.69
N LEU A 52 0.88 -20.22 2.66
CA LEU A 52 1.09 -20.64 1.27
C LEU A 52 2.55 -20.98 0.99
N LEU A 53 3.49 -20.20 1.55
CA LEU A 53 4.92 -20.44 1.40
C LEU A 53 5.37 -21.78 2.00
N LYS A 54 4.69 -22.25 3.07
CA LYS A 54 4.94 -23.59 3.63
C LYS A 54 4.52 -24.71 2.68
N ALA A 55 3.48 -24.49 1.89
CA ALA A 55 2.97 -25.48 0.93
C ALA A 55 3.64 -25.40 -0.44
N TYR A 56 4.07 -24.23 -0.84
CA TYR A 56 4.66 -23.95 -2.15
C TYR A 56 5.86 -23.01 -2.01
N ASP A 57 7.04 -23.51 -2.34
CA ASP A 57 8.28 -22.74 -2.30
C ASP A 57 8.31 -21.70 -3.42
N SER A 58 8.15 -20.43 -3.06
CA SER A 58 8.08 -19.31 -3.99
C SER A 58 8.97 -18.16 -3.55
N GLU A 59 9.90 -17.80 -4.40
CA GLU A 59 10.71 -16.60 -4.18
C GLU A 59 9.87 -15.32 -4.16
N PHE A 60 8.83 -15.26 -4.99
CA PHE A 60 7.89 -14.12 -4.99
C PHE A 60 7.20 -13.94 -3.64
N LEU A 61 6.74 -15.02 -3.01
CA LEU A 61 6.11 -14.97 -1.69
C LEU A 61 7.12 -14.53 -0.61
N ARG A 62 8.35 -15.01 -0.68
CA ARG A 62 9.42 -14.55 0.22
C ARG A 62 9.71 -13.06 0.07
N LEU A 63 9.68 -12.54 -1.16
CA LEU A 63 9.89 -11.12 -1.43
C LEU A 63 8.77 -10.26 -0.84
N ILE A 64 7.53 -10.72 -0.84
CA ILE A 64 6.41 -10.03 -0.17
C ILE A 64 6.71 -9.85 1.32
N LEU A 65 7.07 -10.92 2.00
CA LEU A 65 7.41 -10.89 3.42
C LEU A 65 8.63 -9.99 3.70
N LYS A 66 9.68 -10.14 2.90
CA LYS A 66 10.90 -9.34 3.02
C LYS A 66 10.63 -7.85 2.78
N SER A 67 9.80 -7.51 1.79
CA SER A 67 9.40 -6.12 1.53
C SER A 67 8.69 -5.51 2.74
N ASN A 68 7.80 -6.28 3.35
CA ASN A 68 7.06 -5.80 4.52
C ASN A 68 7.97 -5.60 5.75
N GLU A 69 8.90 -6.50 6.00
CA GLU A 69 9.89 -6.32 7.08
C GLU A 69 10.76 -5.07 6.84
N LYS A 70 11.20 -4.86 5.60
CA LYS A 70 11.93 -3.64 5.22
C LYS A 70 11.10 -2.39 5.48
N ARG A 71 9.80 -2.40 5.15
CA ARG A 71 8.90 -1.27 5.38
C ARG A 71 8.73 -0.96 6.88
N LYS A 72 8.69 -1.96 7.74
CA LYS A 72 8.64 -1.74 9.20
C LYS A 72 9.83 -0.93 9.72
N GLU A 73 11.00 -1.10 9.12
CA GLU A 73 12.19 -0.31 9.47
C GLU A 73 12.11 1.10 8.86
N GLU A 74 11.72 1.21 7.59
CA GLU A 74 11.65 2.47 6.87
C GLU A 74 10.67 3.48 7.50
N VAL A 75 9.52 3.03 8.01
CA VAL A 75 8.52 3.91 8.65
C VAL A 75 8.94 4.43 10.03
N LYS A 76 10.07 4.01 10.55
CA LYS A 76 10.70 4.64 11.72
C LYS A 76 11.25 6.03 11.37
N ASP A 77 11.60 6.26 10.11
CA ASP A 77 11.94 7.58 9.60
C ASP A 77 10.69 8.46 9.51
N LYS A 78 10.77 9.66 10.11
CA LYS A 78 9.63 10.59 10.16
C LYS A 78 9.18 11.08 8.79
N HIS A 79 10.10 11.24 7.85
CA HIS A 79 9.77 11.68 6.49
C HIS A 79 9.03 10.60 5.73
N VAL A 80 9.52 9.36 5.76
CA VAL A 80 8.84 8.22 5.15
C VAL A 80 7.46 8.02 5.74
N LYS A 81 7.35 8.08 7.07
CA LYS A 81 6.06 7.96 7.76
C LYS A 81 5.06 9.04 7.32
N ALA A 82 5.51 10.28 7.20
CA ALA A 82 4.67 11.39 6.75
C ALA A 82 4.18 11.21 5.31
N GLU A 83 5.05 10.76 4.40
CA GLU A 83 4.68 10.45 3.01
C GLU A 83 3.63 9.34 2.93
N VAL A 84 3.82 8.26 3.69
CA VAL A 84 2.87 7.15 3.76
C VAL A 84 1.51 7.60 4.28
N GLN A 85 1.50 8.38 5.37
CA GLN A 85 0.26 8.90 5.96
C GLN A 85 -0.48 9.85 5.02
N LYS A 86 0.24 10.67 4.25
CA LYS A 86 -0.34 11.55 3.25
C LYS A 86 -1.10 10.75 2.18
N VAL A 87 -0.50 9.70 1.66
CA VAL A 87 -1.16 8.83 0.65
C VAL A 87 -2.34 8.09 1.26
N ALA A 88 -2.22 7.59 2.49
CA ALA A 88 -3.32 6.94 3.20
C ALA A 88 -4.53 7.87 3.37
N ALA A 89 -4.29 9.14 3.72
CA ALA A 89 -5.35 10.14 3.85
C ALA A 89 -6.03 10.43 2.49
N ARG A 90 -5.27 10.49 1.40
CA ARG A 90 -5.80 10.63 0.04
C ARG A 90 -6.70 9.45 -0.35
N ALA A 91 -6.26 8.22 -0.08
CA ALA A 91 -7.03 7.02 -0.37
C ALA A 91 -8.37 7.03 0.38
N GLU A 92 -8.36 7.39 1.65
CA GLU A 92 -9.57 7.50 2.46
C GLU A 92 -10.52 8.60 1.95
N ALA A 93 -9.98 9.77 1.58
CA ALA A 93 -10.78 10.87 1.04
C ALA A 93 -11.45 10.48 -0.27
N LEU A 94 -10.75 9.78 -1.17
CA LEU A 94 -11.29 9.31 -2.43
C LEU A 94 -12.43 8.31 -2.22
N GLU A 95 -12.28 7.36 -1.33
CA GLU A 95 -13.34 6.38 -1.04
C GLU A 95 -14.60 7.06 -0.47
N LYS A 96 -14.45 8.07 0.38
CA LYS A 96 -15.58 8.87 0.87
C LYS A 96 -16.27 9.63 -0.26
N GLU A 97 -15.51 10.22 -1.16
CA GLU A 97 -16.04 10.93 -2.34
C GLU A 97 -16.87 10.01 -3.23
N LEU A 98 -16.36 8.81 -3.51
CA LEU A 98 -16.96 7.89 -4.47
C LEU A 98 -18.13 7.08 -3.90
N THR A 99 -18.09 6.73 -2.64
CA THR A 99 -19.09 5.81 -2.03
C THR A 99 -20.08 6.52 -1.11
N GLY A 100 -19.75 7.73 -0.66
CA GLY A 100 -20.52 8.43 0.38
C GLY A 100 -20.50 7.73 1.75
N GLN A 101 -19.70 6.67 1.91
CA GLN A 101 -19.55 5.90 3.14
C GLN A 101 -18.18 6.18 3.79
N LYS A 102 -18.10 6.02 5.11
CA LYS A 102 -16.80 5.94 5.78
C LYS A 102 -16.07 4.74 5.22
N SER A 103 -14.87 4.96 4.67
CA SER A 103 -14.05 3.84 4.20
C SER A 103 -13.82 2.88 5.35
N ARG A 104 -14.06 1.60 5.12
CA ARG A 104 -13.53 0.56 6.01
C ARG A 104 -12.02 0.72 6.01
N SER A 105 -11.45 0.91 7.18
CA SER A 105 -10.00 0.97 7.35
C SER A 105 -9.40 -0.25 6.64
N GLN A 106 -8.54 -0.04 5.65
CA GLN A 106 -7.80 -1.12 4.98
C GLN A 106 -6.98 -1.96 5.97
N LYS A 107 -6.88 -1.51 7.22
CA LYS A 107 -6.25 -2.24 8.33
C LYS A 107 -7.01 -3.52 8.73
N GLU A 108 -8.29 -3.65 8.35
CA GLU A 108 -9.09 -4.83 8.73
C GLU A 108 -9.01 -5.97 7.72
N CYS A 109 -8.63 -5.71 6.48
CA CYS A 109 -8.60 -6.72 5.40
C CYS A 109 -7.21 -6.92 4.77
N ALA A 110 -6.25 -6.10 5.09
CA ALA A 110 -4.90 -6.23 4.53
C ALA A 110 -3.98 -7.07 5.37
#